data_b95c7ef52768cefa5380006e9aaaff4b
#
_entry.id   b95c7ef52768cefa5380006e9aaaff4b
#
_cell.length_a   1.000
_cell.length_b   1.000
_cell.length_c   1.000
_cell.angle_alpha   90.00
_cell.angle_beta   90.00
_cell.angle_gamma   90.00
#
_symmetry.space_group_name_H-M   'P 1'
#
loop_
_entity.id
_entity.type
_entity.pdbx_description
1 polymer ?
#
loop_
_entity_poly.entity_id
_entity_poly.type
_entity_poly.pdbx_seq_one_letter_code
_entity_poly.pdbx_strand_id
1 'polypeptide(L)'
;MRLTDMADELYTATTDLPGGVRAATAKRGGVTVTRVEIAREGLEKPRGRYVTLEVPSVSVLDERDAEVIEPAADELRALLPPEGPVLVLGVGNRRVTADALGPRTVQKIFVTMGAGRPPVKGIRPVAAVAPGVSASTGLSLQQLAGALVREVRPTALICVDSLCSSEPQRLGRTLQFSDTGLCPAQPGSSKHLDAARLGLPVIAAGIPTLMMAQEGKDLVVTPRELDSVIAHGAALLGAAINRALQPRLSIAQLCWLVG
;
A
#
# COMPACT_ATOMS: atom_id res chain seq x y z
N MET A 1 19.84 0.23 14.04
CA MET A 1 18.38 0.37 13.80
C MET A 1 18.09 -0.22 12.44
N ARG A 2 17.16 -1.16 12.33
CA ARG A 2 16.80 -1.74 11.02
C ARG A 2 15.99 -0.72 10.23
N LEU A 3 16.42 -0.38 9.03
CA LEU A 3 15.66 0.48 8.11
C LEU A 3 14.65 -0.38 7.34
N THR A 4 13.45 -0.51 7.87
CA THR A 4 12.38 -1.29 7.24
C THR A 4 11.03 -0.61 7.38
N ASP A 5 10.21 -0.68 6.33
CA ASP A 5 8.80 -0.29 6.36
C ASP A 5 7.91 -1.45 6.85
N MET A 6 8.47 -2.67 6.91
CA MET A 6 7.75 -3.88 7.26
C MET A 6 7.62 -4.04 8.78
N ALA A 7 6.40 -4.04 9.29
CA ALA A 7 6.16 -4.18 10.74
C ALA A 7 6.43 -5.59 11.25
N ASP A 8 6.14 -6.60 10.46
CA ASP A 8 6.37 -7.99 10.83
C ASP A 8 7.85 -8.34 10.96
N GLU A 9 8.77 -7.70 10.21
CA GLU A 9 10.22 -7.86 10.40
C GLU A 9 10.70 -7.43 11.81
N LEU A 10 9.99 -6.51 12.43
CA LEU A 10 10.32 -6.00 13.77
C LEU A 10 9.68 -6.82 14.90
N TYR A 11 8.50 -7.41 14.63
CA TYR A 11 7.66 -7.94 15.70
C TYR A 11 7.29 -9.43 15.56
N THR A 12 7.81 -10.15 14.57
CA THR A 12 7.59 -11.61 14.47
C THR A 12 8.85 -12.43 14.70
N ALA A 13 10.02 -11.81 14.67
CA ALA A 13 11.30 -12.49 14.85
C ALA A 13 11.64 -12.80 16.32
N THR A 14 10.86 -12.31 17.29
CA THR A 14 11.10 -12.48 18.72
C THR A 14 9.94 -13.18 19.41
N THR A 15 10.25 -14.12 20.34
CA THR A 15 9.26 -14.75 21.22
C THR A 15 8.69 -13.79 22.26
N ASP A 16 9.44 -12.74 22.61
CA ASP A 16 9.01 -11.68 23.54
C ASP A 16 8.65 -10.42 22.77
N LEU A 17 7.36 -10.24 22.52
CA LEU A 17 6.83 -9.00 21.94
C LEU A 17 6.80 -7.88 23.00
N PRO A 18 7.13 -6.64 22.61
CA PRO A 18 6.98 -5.50 23.50
C PRO A 18 5.54 -5.38 24.01
N GLY A 19 5.37 -4.97 25.27
CA GLY A 19 4.02 -4.78 25.84
C GLY A 19 3.18 -3.86 24.93
N GLY A 20 1.95 -4.28 24.64
CA GLY A 20 1.04 -3.57 23.73
C GLY A 20 1.22 -3.92 22.23
N VAL A 21 2.04 -4.90 21.89
CA VAL A 21 2.13 -5.48 20.54
C VAL A 21 1.52 -6.87 20.54
N ARG A 22 0.73 -7.17 19.52
CA ARG A 22 0.20 -8.50 19.22
C ARG A 22 0.55 -8.87 17.78
N ALA A 23 0.99 -10.09 17.58
CA ALA A 23 1.23 -10.62 16.23
C ALA A 23 0.52 -11.96 16.09
N ALA A 24 -0.07 -12.20 14.93
CA ALA A 24 -0.74 -13.45 14.59
C ALA A 24 -0.51 -13.77 13.11
N THR A 25 -0.18 -15.03 12.84
CA THR A 25 0.04 -15.52 11.47
C THR A 25 -0.95 -16.61 11.14
N ALA A 26 -1.53 -16.59 9.96
CA ALA A 26 -2.46 -17.59 9.44
C ALA A 26 -2.23 -17.83 7.95
N LYS A 27 -2.48 -19.05 7.48
CA LYS A 27 -2.51 -19.36 6.05
C LYS A 27 -3.93 -19.15 5.50
N ARG A 28 -4.03 -18.51 4.35
CA ARG A 28 -5.29 -18.32 3.61
C ARG A 28 -5.04 -18.57 2.12
N GLY A 29 -5.54 -19.69 1.62
CA GLY A 29 -5.24 -20.13 0.26
C GLY A 29 -3.73 -20.32 0.05
N GLY A 30 -3.18 -19.73 -1.00
CA GLY A 30 -1.75 -19.79 -1.33
C GLY A 30 -0.86 -18.79 -0.59
N VAL A 31 -1.41 -17.99 0.35
CA VAL A 31 -0.67 -16.90 1.02
C VAL A 31 -0.58 -17.10 2.54
N THR A 32 0.52 -16.60 3.12
CA THR A 32 0.68 -16.46 4.58
C THR A 32 0.36 -15.03 4.96
N VAL A 33 -0.61 -14.84 5.85
CA VAL A 33 -1.04 -13.53 6.34
C VAL A 33 -0.55 -13.34 7.77
N THR A 34 0.28 -12.33 7.98
CA THR A 34 0.75 -11.91 9.31
C THR A 34 0.12 -10.57 9.67
N ARG A 35 -0.56 -10.52 10.80
CA ARG A 35 -1.15 -9.30 11.35
C ARG A 35 -0.39 -8.87 12.58
N VAL A 36 0.03 -7.60 12.60
CA VAL A 36 0.67 -6.97 13.76
C VAL A 36 -0.21 -5.82 14.22
N GLU A 37 -0.61 -5.83 15.48
CA GLU A 37 -1.36 -4.76 16.12
C GLU A 37 -0.50 -4.10 17.18
N ILE A 38 -0.34 -2.78 17.08
CA ILE A 38 0.42 -1.95 17.99
C ILE A 38 -0.56 -1.05 18.74
N ALA A 39 -0.74 -1.28 20.04
CA ALA A 39 -1.73 -0.57 20.86
C ALA A 39 -1.17 0.66 21.58
N ARG A 40 0.15 0.89 21.56
CA ARG A 40 0.80 2.01 22.28
C ARG A 40 1.73 2.81 21.38
N GLU A 41 1.95 4.06 21.72
CA GLU A 41 2.97 4.94 21.14
C GLU A 41 4.38 4.64 21.66
N GLY A 42 5.40 5.20 21.00
CA GLY A 42 6.81 5.12 21.43
C GLY A 42 7.54 3.84 21.03
N LEU A 43 6.97 3.06 20.11
CA LEU A 43 7.64 1.93 19.46
C LEU A 43 8.23 2.36 18.10
N GLU A 44 9.01 1.46 17.48
CA GLU A 44 9.63 1.73 16.17
C GLU A 44 8.61 2.01 15.06
N LYS A 45 7.41 1.43 15.18
CA LYS A 45 6.28 1.71 14.29
C LYS A 45 5.16 2.42 15.04
N PRO A 46 4.42 3.32 14.38
CA PRO A 46 3.24 3.97 14.95
C PRO A 46 2.19 2.99 15.45
N ARG A 47 1.39 3.44 16.41
CA ARG A 47 0.20 2.71 16.86
C ARG A 47 -0.75 2.48 15.68
N GLY A 48 -1.23 1.23 15.50
CA GLY A 48 -2.15 0.84 14.45
C GLY A 48 -2.05 -0.63 14.08
N ARG A 49 -2.67 -0.97 12.96
CA ARG A 49 -2.72 -2.32 12.42
C ARG A 49 -1.87 -2.41 11.15
N TYR A 50 -1.08 -3.46 11.08
CA TYR A 50 -0.24 -3.80 9.94
C TYR A 50 -0.57 -5.21 9.50
N VAL A 51 -0.75 -5.41 8.22
CA VAL A 51 -1.04 -6.71 7.62
C VAL A 51 -0.04 -6.97 6.51
N THR A 52 0.71 -8.06 6.66
CA THR A 52 1.69 -8.51 5.68
C THR A 52 1.22 -9.81 5.06
N LEU A 53 1.19 -9.88 3.73
CA LEU A 53 0.91 -11.09 2.98
C LEU A 53 2.21 -11.55 2.32
N GLU A 54 2.68 -12.74 2.66
CA GLU A 54 3.75 -13.41 1.94
C GLU A 54 3.15 -14.15 0.75
N VAL A 55 3.68 -13.89 -0.42
CA VAL A 55 3.19 -14.42 -1.70
C VAL A 55 4.35 -15.02 -2.50
N PRO A 56 4.09 -15.83 -3.53
CA PRO A 56 5.11 -16.12 -4.55
C PRO A 56 5.69 -14.84 -5.12
N SER A 57 6.77 -14.93 -5.90
CA SER A 57 7.31 -13.72 -6.54
C SER A 57 6.23 -12.99 -7.32
N VAL A 58 6.00 -11.72 -7.02
CA VAL A 58 5.01 -10.91 -7.75
C VAL A 58 5.35 -10.77 -9.24
N SER A 59 6.61 -11.03 -9.63
CA SER A 59 7.05 -11.00 -11.05
C SER A 59 6.39 -12.07 -11.93
N VAL A 60 5.75 -13.08 -11.32
CA VAL A 60 5.04 -14.16 -12.03
C VAL A 60 3.54 -14.19 -11.74
N LEU A 61 3.03 -13.26 -10.92
CA LEU A 61 1.61 -13.09 -10.60
C LEU A 61 0.98 -12.03 -11.50
N ASP A 62 -0.33 -12.09 -11.67
CA ASP A 62 -1.08 -11.09 -12.44
C ASP A 62 -2.37 -10.63 -11.73
N GLU A 63 -3.13 -9.78 -12.39
CA GLU A 63 -4.40 -9.24 -11.89
C GLU A 63 -5.56 -10.26 -11.82
N ARG A 64 -5.30 -11.54 -12.12
CA ARG A 64 -6.29 -12.65 -12.08
C ARG A 64 -5.98 -13.68 -11.01
N ASP A 65 -4.85 -13.56 -10.33
CA ASP A 65 -4.42 -14.49 -9.27
C ASP A 65 -5.33 -14.41 -8.04
N ALA A 66 -6.50 -14.99 -8.13
CA ALA A 66 -7.55 -14.92 -7.10
C ALA A 66 -7.08 -15.45 -5.74
N GLU A 67 -6.16 -16.42 -5.70
CA GLU A 67 -5.60 -16.95 -4.44
C GLU A 67 -4.80 -15.91 -3.64
N VAL A 68 -4.30 -14.87 -4.32
CA VAL A 68 -3.60 -13.75 -3.69
C VAL A 68 -4.52 -12.54 -3.55
N ILE A 69 -5.30 -12.23 -4.59
CA ILE A 69 -6.13 -11.02 -4.64
C ILE A 69 -7.27 -11.05 -3.62
N GLU A 70 -7.97 -12.18 -3.46
CA GLU A 70 -9.09 -12.25 -2.51
C GLU A 70 -8.63 -12.08 -1.05
N PRO A 71 -7.59 -12.78 -0.55
CA PRO A 71 -7.06 -12.50 0.77
C PRO A 71 -6.57 -11.05 0.94
N ALA A 72 -5.85 -10.51 -0.05
CA ALA A 72 -5.36 -9.13 0.00
C ALA A 72 -6.51 -8.11 0.04
N ALA A 73 -7.54 -8.32 -0.76
CA ALA A 73 -8.73 -7.47 -0.78
C ALA A 73 -9.52 -7.52 0.53
N ASP A 74 -9.66 -8.69 1.14
CA ASP A 74 -10.33 -8.85 2.43
C ASP A 74 -9.60 -8.11 3.55
N GLU A 75 -8.27 -8.27 3.62
CA GLU A 75 -7.44 -7.58 4.62
C GLU A 75 -7.50 -6.05 4.44
N LEU A 76 -7.38 -5.58 3.20
CA LEU A 76 -7.48 -4.15 2.90
C LEU A 76 -8.86 -3.60 3.24
N ARG A 77 -9.93 -4.34 2.93
CA ARG A 77 -11.31 -3.95 3.24
C ARG A 77 -11.55 -3.83 4.75
N ALA A 78 -10.93 -4.69 5.56
CA ALA A 78 -11.00 -4.63 7.02
C ALA A 78 -10.33 -3.39 7.64
N LEU A 79 -9.45 -2.71 6.89
CA LEU A 79 -8.83 -1.44 7.32
C LEU A 79 -9.63 -0.21 6.88
N LEU A 80 -10.55 -0.35 5.93
CA LEU A 80 -11.28 0.75 5.31
C LEU A 80 -12.63 1.01 6.02
N PRO A 81 -13.13 2.25 6.02
CA PRO A 81 -14.53 2.52 6.31
C PRO A 81 -15.45 1.74 5.35
N PRO A 82 -16.61 1.25 5.81
CA PRO A 82 -17.48 0.39 5.00
C PRO A 82 -18.05 1.09 3.76
N GLU A 83 -18.26 2.39 3.81
CA GLU A 83 -18.93 3.17 2.76
C GLU A 83 -18.24 4.51 2.52
N GLY A 84 -18.71 5.22 1.50
CA GLY A 84 -18.27 6.56 1.13
C GLY A 84 -17.15 6.57 0.10
N PRO A 85 -16.84 7.74 -0.47
CA PRO A 85 -15.83 7.91 -1.50
C PRO A 85 -14.42 7.57 -1.00
N VAL A 86 -13.60 6.97 -1.87
CA VAL A 86 -12.19 6.69 -1.58
C VAL A 86 -11.30 7.38 -2.60
N LEU A 87 -10.23 8.02 -2.11
CA LEU A 87 -9.17 8.55 -2.94
C LEU A 87 -7.96 7.60 -2.88
N VAL A 88 -7.45 7.20 -4.05
CA VAL A 88 -6.22 6.39 -4.17
C VAL A 88 -5.09 7.30 -4.65
N LEU A 89 -4.02 7.42 -3.87
CA LEU A 89 -2.81 8.14 -4.25
C LEU A 89 -1.67 7.18 -4.56
N GLY A 90 -1.14 7.23 -5.78
CA GLY A 90 0.08 6.53 -6.17
C GLY A 90 1.30 7.40 -5.92
N VAL A 91 1.99 7.14 -4.82
CA VAL A 91 3.16 7.91 -4.39
C VAL A 91 4.41 7.38 -5.07
N GLY A 92 5.32 8.27 -5.42
CA GLY A 92 6.62 7.93 -5.99
C GLY A 92 6.90 8.61 -7.32
N ASN A 93 8.09 8.32 -7.87
CA ASN A 93 8.57 8.88 -9.11
C ASN A 93 8.45 7.87 -10.26
N ARG A 94 7.54 8.13 -11.20
CA ARG A 94 7.33 7.28 -12.39
C ARG A 94 8.59 7.07 -13.24
N ARG A 95 9.58 7.97 -13.16
CA ARG A 95 10.82 7.89 -13.94
C ARG A 95 11.91 7.04 -13.26
N VAL A 96 11.70 6.64 -12.01
CA VAL A 96 12.63 5.80 -11.23
C VAL A 96 11.94 4.46 -10.99
N THR A 97 12.41 3.39 -11.63
CA THR A 97 11.72 2.08 -11.60
C THR A 97 11.42 1.64 -10.18
N ALA A 98 12.37 1.67 -9.27
CA ALA A 98 12.19 1.24 -7.87
C ALA A 98 11.14 2.06 -7.10
N ASP A 99 10.79 3.27 -7.56
CA ASP A 99 9.83 4.20 -6.94
C ASP A 99 8.56 4.37 -7.80
N ALA A 100 8.37 3.53 -8.83
CA ALA A 100 7.27 3.67 -9.78
C ALA A 100 6.02 2.85 -9.44
N LEU A 101 6.03 2.05 -8.36
CA LEU A 101 4.93 1.15 -7.99
C LEU A 101 3.61 1.91 -7.84
N GLY A 102 3.57 2.94 -6.98
CA GLY A 102 2.37 3.74 -6.74
C GLY A 102 1.80 4.38 -8.00
N PRO A 103 2.59 5.15 -8.78
CA PRO A 103 2.14 5.74 -10.04
C PRO A 103 1.62 4.72 -11.07
N ARG A 104 2.19 3.51 -11.13
CA ARG A 104 1.71 2.44 -12.03
C ARG A 104 0.44 1.77 -11.50
N THR A 105 0.33 1.57 -10.19
CA THR A 105 -0.89 1.02 -9.56
C THR A 105 -2.10 1.90 -9.82
N VAL A 106 -1.96 3.23 -9.73
CA VAL A 106 -3.06 4.17 -10.01
C VAL A 106 -3.65 3.98 -11.42
N GLN A 107 -2.84 3.61 -12.40
CA GLN A 107 -3.31 3.33 -13.76
C GLN A 107 -4.17 2.06 -13.87
N LYS A 108 -4.13 1.20 -12.85
CA LYS A 108 -4.90 -0.04 -12.74
C LYS A 108 -6.11 0.09 -11.81
N ILE A 109 -6.42 1.29 -11.31
CA ILE A 109 -7.58 1.53 -10.46
C ILE A 109 -8.84 1.74 -11.29
N PHE A 110 -9.89 1.03 -10.92
CA PHE A 110 -11.24 1.24 -11.46
C PHE A 110 -11.83 2.54 -10.89
N VAL A 111 -11.60 3.64 -11.58
CA VAL A 111 -12.10 4.97 -11.23
C VAL A 111 -13.59 5.03 -11.54
N THR A 112 -14.40 5.33 -10.54
CA THR A 112 -15.86 5.36 -10.61
C THR A 112 -16.46 6.71 -10.21
N MET A 113 -15.63 7.62 -9.71
CA MET A 113 -16.04 9.00 -9.45
C MET A 113 -16.01 9.78 -10.76
N GLY A 114 -17.19 10.06 -11.30
CA GLY A 114 -17.34 10.87 -12.52
C GLY A 114 -17.50 12.35 -12.18
N ALA A 115 -16.72 13.22 -12.82
CA ALA A 115 -16.87 14.66 -12.70
C ALA A 115 -18.31 15.09 -13.10
N GLY A 116 -19.09 15.59 -12.14
CA GLY A 116 -20.46 16.06 -12.36
C GLY A 116 -21.52 14.98 -12.63
N ARG A 117 -21.17 13.68 -12.48
CA ARG A 117 -22.15 12.57 -12.63
C ARG A 117 -22.53 12.02 -11.25
N PRO A 118 -23.81 11.65 -11.04
CA PRO A 118 -24.24 11.02 -9.80
C PRO A 118 -23.56 9.65 -9.63
N PRO A 119 -23.31 9.24 -8.36
CA PRO A 119 -22.76 7.90 -8.07
C PRO A 119 -23.67 6.80 -8.64
N VAL A 120 -23.04 5.77 -9.19
CA VAL A 120 -23.76 4.58 -9.66
C VAL A 120 -24.16 3.74 -8.45
N LYS A 121 -25.44 3.39 -8.34
CA LYS A 121 -25.98 2.59 -7.22
C LYS A 121 -25.23 1.25 -7.11
N GLY A 122 -24.70 0.99 -5.92
CA GLY A 122 -24.00 -0.26 -5.62
C GLY A 122 -22.53 -0.29 -6.04
N ILE A 123 -22.02 0.79 -6.62
CA ILE A 123 -20.62 0.99 -6.95
C ILE A 123 -20.06 2.07 -6.03
N ARG A 124 -18.97 1.77 -5.33
CA ARG A 124 -18.29 2.72 -4.44
C ARG A 124 -17.61 3.81 -5.28
N PRO A 125 -17.78 5.10 -4.97
CA PRO A 125 -17.08 6.17 -5.67
C PRO A 125 -15.57 6.12 -5.38
N VAL A 126 -14.74 6.06 -6.43
CA VAL A 126 -13.28 5.98 -6.35
C VAL A 126 -12.67 7.00 -7.28
N ALA A 127 -11.80 7.83 -6.74
CA ALA A 127 -10.89 8.69 -7.51
C ALA A 127 -9.46 8.17 -7.34
N ALA A 128 -8.60 8.35 -8.35
CA ALA A 128 -7.21 7.92 -8.30
C ALA A 128 -6.29 8.95 -8.95
N VAL A 129 -5.17 9.26 -8.29
CA VAL A 129 -4.20 10.27 -8.75
C VAL A 129 -2.78 9.83 -8.42
N ALA A 130 -1.85 10.02 -9.36
CA ALA A 130 -0.41 9.97 -9.11
C ALA A 130 0.12 11.41 -9.03
N PRO A 131 0.33 11.97 -7.81
CA PRO A 131 0.66 13.40 -7.64
C PRO A 131 2.08 13.74 -8.09
N GLY A 132 2.94 12.75 -8.32
CA GLY A 132 4.35 12.94 -8.59
C GLY A 132 5.17 13.21 -7.32
N VAL A 133 6.40 13.70 -7.51
CA VAL A 133 7.34 14.00 -6.41
C VAL A 133 7.61 15.49 -6.31
N SER A 134 7.98 15.95 -5.13
CA SER A 134 8.23 17.37 -4.85
C SER A 134 9.25 18.00 -5.81
N ALA A 135 10.26 17.25 -6.23
CA ALA A 135 11.27 17.71 -7.19
C ALA A 135 10.69 18.05 -8.58
N SER A 136 9.54 17.47 -8.96
CA SER A 136 8.90 17.74 -10.25
C SER A 136 7.69 18.66 -10.16
N THR A 137 7.07 18.76 -8.98
CA THR A 137 5.83 19.54 -8.78
C THR A 137 6.06 20.86 -8.05
N GLY A 138 7.17 21.00 -7.30
CA GLY A 138 7.41 22.11 -6.38
C GLY A 138 6.54 22.07 -5.11
N LEU A 139 5.68 21.06 -4.96
CA LEU A 139 4.76 20.90 -3.83
C LEU A 139 5.08 19.64 -3.03
N SER A 140 4.91 19.69 -1.72
CA SER A 140 5.01 18.50 -0.88
C SER A 140 3.83 17.55 -1.11
N LEU A 141 4.03 16.25 -0.83
CA LEU A 141 2.95 15.26 -0.86
C LEU A 141 1.78 15.67 0.05
N GLN A 142 2.09 16.23 1.23
CA GLN A 142 1.07 16.69 2.18
C GLN A 142 0.22 17.84 1.62
N GLN A 143 0.84 18.81 0.92
CA GLN A 143 0.10 19.92 0.28
C GLN A 143 -0.84 19.40 -0.81
N LEU A 144 -0.34 18.51 -1.68
CA LEU A 144 -1.13 17.92 -2.76
C LEU A 144 -2.26 17.04 -2.21
N ALA A 145 -1.96 16.14 -1.27
CA ALA A 145 -2.97 15.29 -0.64
C ALA A 145 -4.04 16.12 0.08
N GLY A 146 -3.64 17.14 0.84
CA GLY A 146 -4.58 18.04 1.52
C GLY A 146 -5.48 18.82 0.56
N ALA A 147 -4.98 19.26 -0.58
CA ALA A 147 -5.79 19.91 -1.62
C ALA A 147 -6.81 18.92 -2.23
N LEU A 148 -6.36 17.73 -2.58
CA LEU A 148 -7.22 16.68 -3.13
C LEU A 148 -8.29 16.21 -2.14
N VAL A 149 -7.95 16.06 -0.86
CA VAL A 149 -8.90 15.70 0.20
C VAL A 149 -10.00 16.76 0.34
N ARG A 150 -9.64 18.04 0.30
CA ARG A 150 -10.65 19.12 0.36
C ARG A 150 -11.59 19.13 -0.85
N GLU A 151 -11.10 18.81 -2.03
CA GLU A 151 -11.89 18.78 -3.27
C GLU A 151 -12.75 17.51 -3.38
N VAL A 152 -12.13 16.34 -3.19
CA VAL A 152 -12.78 15.04 -3.36
C VAL A 152 -13.67 14.67 -2.17
N ARG A 153 -13.34 15.14 -0.97
CA ARG A 153 -14.01 14.83 0.31
C ARG A 153 -14.18 13.31 0.52
N PRO A 154 -13.09 12.56 0.43
CA PRO A 154 -13.16 11.11 0.60
C PRO A 154 -13.39 10.74 2.07
N THR A 155 -13.94 9.55 2.31
CA THR A 155 -14.05 8.95 3.65
C THR A 155 -12.77 8.24 4.07
N ALA A 156 -11.90 7.90 3.12
CA ALA A 156 -10.58 7.33 3.35
C ALA A 156 -9.64 7.63 2.18
N LEU A 157 -8.36 7.64 2.49
CA LEU A 157 -7.26 7.73 1.52
C LEU A 157 -6.48 6.41 1.52
N ILE A 158 -6.23 5.84 0.35
CA ILE A 158 -5.29 4.74 0.16
C ILE A 158 -4.03 5.32 -0.50
N CYS A 159 -2.89 5.21 0.17
CA CYS A 159 -1.60 5.60 -0.37
C CYS A 159 -0.83 4.35 -0.82
N VAL A 160 -0.49 4.27 -2.09
CA VAL A 160 0.34 3.18 -2.64
C VAL A 160 1.76 3.67 -2.84
N ASP A 161 2.73 2.98 -2.26
CA ASP A 161 4.17 3.32 -2.38
C ASP A 161 5.03 2.07 -2.50
N SER A 162 6.25 2.26 -2.97
CA SER A 162 7.33 1.29 -2.89
C SER A 162 7.88 1.25 -1.47
N LEU A 163 7.97 0.07 -0.88
CA LEU A 163 8.42 -0.10 0.50
C LEU A 163 9.90 -0.50 0.56
N CYS A 164 10.51 -0.24 1.71
CA CYS A 164 11.82 -0.72 2.09
C CYS A 164 11.70 -1.94 3.01
N SER A 165 12.47 -2.99 2.74
CA SER A 165 12.64 -4.16 3.61
C SER A 165 14.07 -4.22 4.12
N SER A 166 14.29 -4.81 5.29
CA SER A 166 15.62 -5.18 5.79
C SER A 166 16.04 -6.60 5.37
N GLU A 167 15.12 -7.35 4.76
CA GLU A 167 15.30 -8.75 4.39
C GLU A 167 15.19 -8.94 2.86
N PRO A 168 16.28 -9.36 2.17
CA PRO A 168 16.28 -9.47 0.70
C PRO A 168 15.26 -10.47 0.15
N GLN A 169 14.92 -11.53 0.90
CA GLN A 169 13.92 -12.54 0.52
C GLN A 169 12.49 -12.00 0.42
N ARG A 170 12.21 -10.84 1.00
CA ARG A 170 10.90 -10.19 0.95
C ARG A 170 10.68 -9.29 -0.26
N LEU A 171 11.79 -8.92 -0.94
CA LEU A 171 11.73 -8.04 -2.10
C LEU A 171 10.89 -8.69 -3.22
N GLY A 172 9.79 -8.03 -3.60
CA GLY A 172 8.86 -8.53 -4.61
C GLY A 172 8.14 -9.82 -4.21
N ARG A 173 8.06 -10.15 -2.91
CA ARG A 173 7.39 -11.36 -2.39
C ARG A 173 6.43 -11.08 -1.24
N THR A 174 6.14 -9.82 -1.00
CA THR A 174 5.34 -9.41 0.15
C THR A 174 4.48 -8.23 -0.24
N LEU A 175 3.21 -8.23 0.20
CA LEU A 175 2.34 -7.06 0.18
C LEU A 175 2.13 -6.61 1.62
N GLN A 176 2.19 -5.31 1.90
CA GLN A 176 1.84 -4.79 3.22
C GLN A 176 0.75 -3.74 3.11
N PHE A 177 -0.21 -3.82 4.05
CA PHE A 177 -1.22 -2.81 4.31
C PHE A 177 -1.12 -2.32 5.75
N SER A 178 -1.41 -1.04 5.99
CA SER A 178 -1.52 -0.52 7.36
C SER A 178 -2.53 0.64 7.44
N ASP A 179 -3.15 0.83 8.60
CA ASP A 179 -4.03 1.97 8.87
C ASP A 179 -3.30 3.17 9.53
N THR A 180 -1.98 3.13 9.53
CA THR A 180 -1.13 4.21 10.07
C THR A 180 -0.73 5.25 9.02
N GLY A 181 -1.07 5.02 7.75
CA GLY A 181 -0.63 5.83 6.63
C GLY A 181 0.82 5.57 6.22
N LEU A 182 1.39 6.47 5.44
CA LEU A 182 2.79 6.42 5.03
C LEU A 182 3.67 6.98 6.15
N CYS A 183 4.42 6.10 6.78
CA CYS A 183 5.40 6.41 7.83
C CYS A 183 6.74 5.75 7.46
N PRO A 184 7.47 6.30 6.46
CA PRO A 184 8.70 5.70 5.96
C PRO A 184 9.74 5.55 7.07
N ALA A 185 10.46 4.41 7.05
CA ALA A 185 11.54 4.13 7.99
C ALA A 185 12.73 5.09 7.83
N GLN A 186 12.89 5.70 6.65
CA GLN A 186 13.96 6.66 6.38
C GLN A 186 13.69 7.98 7.11
N PRO A 187 14.56 8.41 8.03
CA PRO A 187 14.44 9.69 8.73
C PRO A 187 14.39 10.88 7.75
N GLY A 188 13.52 11.85 8.02
CA GLY A 188 13.41 13.06 7.19
C GLY A 188 12.71 12.85 5.84
N SER A 189 12.12 11.67 5.59
CA SER A 189 11.35 11.44 4.37
C SER A 189 10.18 12.43 4.24
N SER A 190 10.05 13.05 3.07
CA SER A 190 8.94 13.93 2.70
C SER A 190 7.62 13.19 2.42
N LYS A 191 7.64 11.85 2.46
CA LYS A 191 6.48 11.00 2.15
C LYS A 191 5.57 10.73 3.36
N HIS A 192 5.82 11.34 4.52
CA HIS A 192 4.99 11.10 5.71
C HIS A 192 3.57 11.66 5.52
N LEU A 193 2.57 10.79 5.60
CA LEU A 193 1.16 11.13 5.42
C LEU A 193 0.27 10.21 6.26
N ASP A 194 -0.40 10.77 7.26
CA ASP A 194 -1.20 10.03 8.23
C ASP A 194 -2.56 10.70 8.50
N ALA A 195 -3.38 10.02 9.29
CA ALA A 195 -4.71 10.50 9.66
C ALA A 195 -4.68 11.80 10.47
N ALA A 196 -3.66 12.00 11.32
CA ALA A 196 -3.54 13.22 12.13
C ALA A 196 -3.32 14.46 11.25
N ARG A 197 -2.59 14.31 10.15
CA ARG A 197 -2.32 15.41 9.20
C ARG A 197 -3.49 15.71 8.27
N LEU A 198 -4.28 14.72 7.91
CA LEU A 198 -5.34 14.88 6.91
C LEU A 198 -6.75 14.92 7.48
N GLY A 199 -6.95 14.52 8.74
CA GLY A 199 -8.26 14.50 9.38
C GLY A 199 -9.19 13.37 8.91
N LEU A 200 -8.66 12.33 8.26
CA LEU A 200 -9.40 11.15 7.79
C LEU A 200 -8.50 9.90 7.82
N PRO A 201 -9.07 8.69 7.82
CA PRO A 201 -8.29 7.45 7.73
C PRO A 201 -7.36 7.43 6.52
N VAL A 202 -6.08 7.11 6.75
CA VAL A 202 -5.07 6.94 5.71
C VAL A 202 -4.52 5.52 5.78
N ILE A 203 -4.75 4.76 4.73
CA ILE A 203 -4.29 3.38 4.60
C ILE A 203 -3.07 3.39 3.68
N ALA A 204 -1.95 2.83 4.14
CA ALA A 204 -0.81 2.55 3.27
C ALA A 204 -0.95 1.16 2.65
N ALA A 205 -0.53 1.04 1.40
CA ALA A 205 -0.44 -0.21 0.66
C ALA A 205 0.87 -0.22 -0.14
N GLY A 206 1.61 -1.33 -0.15
CA GLY A 206 2.84 -1.38 -0.92
C GLY A 206 3.49 -2.74 -0.99
N ILE A 207 4.55 -2.79 -1.77
CA ILE A 207 5.42 -3.95 -1.98
C ILE A 207 6.84 -3.50 -1.71
N PRO A 208 7.66 -4.27 -0.95
CA PRO A 208 9.08 -3.98 -0.81
C PRO A 208 9.79 -4.20 -2.14
N THR A 209 10.34 -3.11 -2.68
CA THR A 209 11.06 -3.08 -3.96
C THR A 209 12.54 -2.73 -3.78
N LEU A 210 12.91 -2.31 -2.58
CA LEU A 210 14.27 -1.93 -2.26
C LEU A 210 14.66 -2.31 -0.83
N MET A 211 15.95 -2.46 -0.61
CA MET A 211 16.59 -2.66 0.68
C MET A 211 17.77 -1.69 0.80
N MET A 212 17.89 -1.05 1.95
CA MET A 212 19.09 -0.28 2.27
C MET A 212 20.12 -1.23 2.85
N ALA A 213 21.31 -1.31 2.26
CA ALA A 213 22.40 -2.10 2.82
C ALA A 213 22.85 -1.46 4.15
N GLN A 214 22.98 -2.30 5.17
CA GLN A 214 23.51 -1.87 6.48
C GLN A 214 25.01 -1.55 6.32
N GLU A 215 25.50 -0.56 7.09
CA GLU A 215 26.87 -0.07 7.19
C GLU A 215 27.26 1.05 6.23
N GLY A 216 26.83 2.30 6.54
CA GLY A 216 27.54 3.53 6.14
C GLY A 216 27.71 3.79 4.65
N LYS A 217 27.07 3.01 3.80
CA LYS A 217 27.04 3.18 2.35
C LYS A 217 25.59 3.41 1.93
N ASP A 218 25.35 4.44 1.15
CA ASP A 218 24.08 4.72 0.46
C ASP A 218 23.77 3.67 -0.63
N LEU A 219 24.01 2.39 -0.31
CA LEU A 219 23.83 1.29 -1.25
C LEU A 219 22.37 0.80 -1.14
N VAL A 220 21.65 0.95 -2.23
CA VAL A 220 20.30 0.43 -2.41
C VAL A 220 20.37 -0.88 -3.19
N VAL A 221 19.78 -1.94 -2.64
CA VAL A 221 19.64 -3.24 -3.30
C VAL A 221 18.20 -3.37 -3.78
N THR A 222 18.02 -3.85 -5.01
CA THR A 222 16.70 -4.09 -5.63
C THR A 222 16.64 -5.52 -6.17
N PRO A 223 15.43 -6.08 -6.40
CA PRO A 223 15.29 -7.37 -7.08
C PRO A 223 15.94 -7.32 -8.46
N ARG A 224 16.48 -8.46 -8.91
CA ARG A 224 17.06 -8.57 -10.27
C ARG A 224 16.02 -8.29 -11.36
N GLU A 225 14.77 -8.72 -11.12
CA GLU A 225 13.63 -8.56 -12.05
C GLU A 225 12.76 -7.35 -11.66
N LEU A 226 13.38 -6.25 -11.24
CA LEU A 226 12.68 -5.08 -10.70
C LEU A 226 11.57 -4.57 -11.63
N ASP A 227 11.80 -4.51 -12.94
CA ASP A 227 10.79 -4.04 -13.90
C ASP A 227 9.55 -4.93 -13.90
N SER A 228 9.72 -6.26 -13.85
CA SER A 228 8.62 -7.22 -13.74
C SER A 228 7.92 -7.12 -12.39
N VAL A 229 8.68 -7.00 -11.29
CA VAL A 229 8.12 -6.79 -9.94
C VAL A 229 7.24 -5.55 -9.89
N ILE A 230 7.68 -4.44 -10.49
CA ILE A 230 6.90 -3.20 -10.53
C ILE A 230 5.68 -3.33 -11.43
N ALA A 231 5.81 -3.95 -12.60
CA ALA A 231 4.69 -4.08 -13.54
C ALA A 231 3.58 -5.00 -12.99
N HIS A 232 3.95 -6.21 -12.57
CA HIS A 232 3.03 -7.20 -12.03
C HIS A 232 2.53 -6.81 -10.63
N GLY A 233 3.40 -6.26 -9.77
CA GLY A 233 3.02 -5.75 -8.46
C GLY A 233 2.00 -4.62 -8.53
N ALA A 234 2.13 -3.72 -9.50
CA ALA A 234 1.15 -2.66 -9.74
C ALA A 234 -0.20 -3.22 -10.21
N ALA A 235 -0.20 -4.23 -11.08
CA ALA A 235 -1.42 -4.90 -11.53
C ALA A 235 -2.10 -5.66 -10.37
N LEU A 236 -1.33 -6.41 -9.60
CA LEU A 236 -1.81 -7.17 -8.43
C LEU A 236 -2.40 -6.26 -7.34
N LEU A 237 -1.68 -5.19 -6.95
CA LEU A 237 -2.18 -4.21 -5.99
C LEU A 237 -3.42 -3.48 -6.52
N GLY A 238 -3.43 -3.11 -7.78
CA GLY A 238 -4.59 -2.50 -8.43
C GLY A 238 -5.82 -3.40 -8.36
N ALA A 239 -5.67 -4.69 -8.69
CA ALA A 239 -6.73 -5.68 -8.61
C ALA A 239 -7.22 -5.88 -7.16
N ALA A 240 -6.32 -5.99 -6.18
CA ALA A 240 -6.66 -6.12 -4.76
C ALA A 240 -7.42 -4.89 -4.25
N ILE A 241 -6.98 -3.68 -4.59
CA ILE A 241 -7.65 -2.43 -4.23
C ILE A 241 -9.04 -2.35 -4.87
N ASN A 242 -9.15 -2.63 -6.16
CA ASN A 242 -10.43 -2.64 -6.88
C ASN A 242 -11.40 -3.65 -6.25
N ARG A 243 -10.94 -4.86 -5.94
CA ARG A 243 -11.74 -5.91 -5.32
C ARG A 243 -12.16 -5.56 -3.90
N ALA A 244 -11.28 -4.89 -3.13
CA ALA A 244 -11.61 -4.38 -1.80
C ALA A 244 -12.71 -3.30 -1.85
N LEU A 245 -12.62 -2.39 -2.82
CA LEU A 245 -13.54 -1.25 -2.97
C LEU A 245 -14.85 -1.61 -3.67
N GLN A 246 -14.86 -2.63 -4.53
CA GLN A 246 -16.01 -3.08 -5.31
C GLN A 246 -16.36 -4.56 -5.04
N PRO A 247 -16.78 -4.92 -3.80
CA PRO A 247 -16.95 -6.32 -3.39
C PRO A 247 -18.11 -7.04 -4.12
N ARG A 248 -18.93 -6.32 -4.86
CA ARG A 248 -20.02 -6.89 -5.68
C ARG A 248 -19.56 -7.33 -7.08
N LEU A 249 -18.38 -6.88 -7.52
CA LEU A 249 -17.81 -7.23 -8.81
C LEU A 249 -16.77 -8.34 -8.63
N SER A 250 -16.81 -9.33 -9.50
CA SER A 250 -15.77 -10.37 -9.54
C SER A 250 -14.45 -9.82 -10.08
N ILE A 251 -13.34 -10.51 -9.78
CA ILE A 251 -12.02 -10.17 -10.33
C ILE A 251 -12.08 -10.09 -11.86
N ALA A 252 -12.73 -11.07 -12.52
CA ALA A 252 -12.87 -11.08 -13.96
C ALA A 252 -13.62 -9.85 -14.52
N GLN A 253 -14.70 -9.41 -13.84
CA GLN A 253 -15.41 -8.20 -14.22
C GLN A 253 -14.54 -6.94 -14.02
N LEU A 254 -13.80 -6.88 -12.92
CA LEU A 254 -12.90 -5.76 -12.65
C LEU A 254 -11.76 -5.68 -13.67
N CYS A 255 -11.13 -6.81 -14.02
CA CYS A 255 -10.12 -6.85 -15.08
C CYS A 255 -10.66 -6.37 -16.43
N TRP A 256 -11.89 -6.76 -16.80
CA TRP A 256 -12.53 -6.29 -18.04
C TRP A 256 -12.83 -4.79 -18.02
N LEU A 257 -13.21 -4.22 -16.88
CA LEU A 257 -13.55 -2.79 -16.72
C LEU A 257 -12.32 -1.87 -16.70
N VAL A 258 -11.17 -2.37 -16.28
CA VAL A 258 -9.93 -1.59 -16.19
C VAL A 258 -9.11 -1.65 -17.48
N GLY A 259 -9.23 -2.72 -18.27
CA GLY A 259 -8.58 -2.93 -19.57
C GLY A 259 -7.22 -3.55 -19.44
#